data_86ecced2cb0cdb36029d74e4d4ba2da5
#
_entry.id   86ecced2cb0cdb36029d74e4d4ba2da5
#
_cell.length_a   1.000
_cell.length_b   1.000
_cell.length_c   1.000
_cell.angle_alpha   90.00
_cell.angle_beta   90.00
_cell.angle_gamma   90.00
#
_symmetry.space_group_name_H-M   'P 1'
#
loop_
_entity.id
_entity.type
_entity.pdbx_description
1 polymer ?
#
loop_
_entity_poly.entity_id
_entity_poly.type
_entity_poly.pdbx_seq_one_letter_code
_entity_poly.pdbx_strand_id
1 'polypeptide(L)'
;MLIKRAPMFKASEITDYRLYLNRREFMLGAATLALAPSVASAGAPAGPATGQPLQATKNEKFSITDKSTSFKEATTYNNFYEFGVNKEDPVRYAHMLKPRPWSIQVDGLVHKPKQYDVEDILKFPLEERVYSLRCVEAWSMVIPWIGFPLSALLKQVEPMGKARFVEFTTL
;
A
#
# COMPACT_ATOMS: atom_id res chain seq x y z
N MET A 1 39.23 -7.49 18.89
CA MET A 1 38.29 -6.61 19.60
C MET A 1 36.87 -7.21 19.46
N LEU A 2 36.36 -7.85 20.53
CA LEU A 2 35.02 -8.47 20.50
C LEU A 2 34.00 -7.37 20.78
N ILE A 3 33.25 -6.99 19.77
CA ILE A 3 32.10 -6.06 19.93
C ILE A 3 30.96 -6.86 20.58
N LYS A 4 30.81 -6.71 21.89
CA LYS A 4 29.69 -7.29 22.63
C LYS A 4 28.44 -6.45 22.32
N ARG A 5 27.56 -6.92 21.41
CA ARG A 5 26.26 -6.29 21.19
C ARG A 5 25.40 -6.51 22.44
N ALA A 6 24.80 -5.46 22.96
CA ALA A 6 23.79 -5.60 24.00
C ALA A 6 22.63 -6.48 23.47
N PRO A 7 22.03 -7.35 24.29
CA PRO A 7 20.87 -8.12 23.86
C PRO A 7 19.74 -7.16 23.48
N MET A 8 19.19 -7.34 22.30
CA MET A 8 18.17 -6.46 21.71
C MET A 8 16.86 -6.46 22.51
N PHE A 9 16.63 -7.52 23.29
CA PHE A 9 15.45 -7.67 24.17
C PHE A 9 15.85 -8.31 25.49
N LYS A 10 15.20 -7.92 26.59
CA LYS A 10 15.34 -8.61 27.88
C LYS A 10 14.52 -9.89 27.83
N ALA A 11 14.94 -10.93 28.58
CA ALA A 11 14.22 -12.20 28.65
C ALA A 11 12.76 -12.03 29.12
N SER A 12 12.48 -11.00 29.95
CA SER A 12 11.13 -10.62 30.41
C SER A 12 10.26 -9.97 29.33
N GLU A 13 10.83 -9.56 28.22
CA GLU A 13 10.13 -8.95 27.09
C GLU A 13 9.77 -9.98 26.00
N ILE A 14 10.24 -11.23 26.17
CA ILE A 14 9.97 -12.33 25.25
C ILE A 14 8.77 -13.11 25.79
N THR A 15 7.73 -13.19 24.97
CA THR A 15 6.55 -14.00 25.32
C THR A 15 6.93 -15.47 25.51
N ASP A 16 6.53 -16.08 26.64
CA ASP A 16 6.76 -17.50 26.91
C ASP A 16 6.23 -18.37 25.75
N TYR A 17 7.02 -19.38 25.36
CA TYR A 17 6.69 -20.24 24.22
C TYR A 17 5.35 -20.97 24.39
N ARG A 18 4.96 -21.32 25.60
CA ARG A 18 3.66 -21.94 25.89
C ARG A 18 2.50 -20.99 25.65
N LEU A 19 2.65 -19.71 25.99
CA LEU A 19 1.65 -18.68 25.70
C LEU A 19 1.56 -18.43 24.19
N TYR A 20 2.69 -18.52 23.48
CA TYR A 20 2.70 -18.41 22.02
C TYR A 20 1.96 -19.58 21.35
N LEU A 21 2.13 -20.82 21.81
CA LEU A 21 1.44 -21.99 21.27
C LEU A 21 -0.08 -21.96 21.53
N ASN A 22 -0.51 -21.41 22.67
CA ASN A 22 -1.93 -21.33 23.06
C ASN A 22 -2.70 -20.16 22.42
N ARG A 23 -2.05 -19.34 21.58
CA ARG A 23 -2.73 -18.24 20.86
C ARG A 23 -3.95 -18.72 20.07
N ARG A 24 -3.87 -19.91 19.49
CA ARG A 24 -4.96 -20.48 18.69
C ARG A 24 -6.18 -20.82 19.54
N GLU A 25 -5.97 -21.36 20.73
CA GLU A 25 -7.04 -21.68 21.69
C GLU A 25 -7.62 -20.41 22.32
N PHE A 26 -6.78 -19.41 22.61
CA PHE A 26 -7.22 -18.11 23.09
C PHE A 26 -8.12 -17.40 22.07
N MET A 27 -7.76 -17.44 20.80
CA MET A 27 -8.57 -16.85 19.71
C MET A 27 -9.90 -17.61 19.52
N LEU A 28 -9.92 -18.93 19.72
CA LEU A 28 -11.16 -19.73 19.66
C LEU A 28 -12.05 -19.47 20.87
N GLY A 29 -11.50 -19.27 22.06
CA GLY A 29 -12.24 -18.93 23.28
C GLY A 29 -12.86 -17.53 23.23
N ALA A 30 -12.20 -16.56 22.60
CA ALA A 30 -12.74 -15.21 22.39
C ALA A 30 -13.90 -15.19 21.37
N ALA A 31 -13.89 -16.09 20.39
CA ALA A 31 -14.94 -16.18 19.37
C ALA A 31 -16.28 -16.70 19.92
N THR A 32 -16.28 -17.47 21.02
CA THR A 32 -17.52 -18.01 21.62
C THR A 32 -18.27 -16.99 22.49
N LEU A 33 -17.64 -15.91 22.93
CA LEU A 33 -18.27 -14.81 23.69
C LEU A 33 -18.93 -13.75 22.81
N ALA A 34 -18.71 -13.78 21.50
CA ALA A 34 -19.21 -12.79 20.54
C ALA A 34 -20.51 -13.18 19.80
N LEU A 35 -21.21 -14.25 20.24
CA LEU A 35 -22.49 -14.67 19.64
C LEU A 35 -23.71 -13.99 20.30
N ALA A 36 -23.65 -12.68 20.47
CA ALA A 36 -24.86 -11.89 20.58
C ALA A 36 -25.26 -11.43 19.16
N PRO A 37 -26.50 -11.61 18.71
CA PRO A 37 -26.92 -11.12 17.40
C PRO A 37 -26.99 -9.59 17.44
N SER A 38 -25.90 -8.92 17.11
CA SER A 38 -25.96 -7.53 16.73
C SER A 38 -26.58 -7.50 15.33
N VAL A 39 -27.77 -6.92 15.24
CA VAL A 39 -28.40 -6.57 13.98
C VAL A 39 -27.55 -5.46 13.36
N ALA A 40 -26.45 -5.83 12.72
CA ALA A 40 -25.67 -4.94 11.92
C ALA A 40 -26.50 -4.63 10.68
N SER A 41 -26.96 -3.39 10.58
CA SER A 41 -27.47 -2.83 9.33
C SER A 41 -26.41 -3.08 8.25
N ALA A 42 -26.67 -4.09 7.40
CA ALA A 42 -25.82 -4.36 6.25
C ALA A 42 -26.00 -3.22 5.26
N GLY A 43 -25.18 -2.21 5.36
CA GLY A 43 -24.97 -1.27 4.27
C GLY A 43 -24.61 -2.07 3.02
N ALA A 44 -25.30 -1.85 1.92
CA ALA A 44 -25.01 -2.49 0.65
C ALA A 44 -23.51 -2.34 0.34
N PRO A 45 -22.82 -3.39 -0.13
CA PRO A 45 -21.40 -3.28 -0.49
C PRO A 45 -21.28 -2.17 -1.55
N ALA A 46 -20.43 -1.19 -1.28
CA ALA A 46 -20.08 -0.20 -2.28
C ALA A 46 -19.60 -0.96 -3.53
N GLY A 47 -20.19 -0.63 -4.68
CA GLY A 47 -19.80 -1.25 -5.94
C GLY A 47 -18.30 -1.02 -6.24
N PRO A 48 -17.71 -1.77 -7.17
CA PRO A 48 -16.33 -1.61 -7.55
C PRO A 48 -16.03 -0.16 -7.91
N ALA A 49 -14.85 0.33 -7.50
CA ALA A 49 -14.43 1.71 -7.78
C ALA A 49 -14.65 2.04 -9.26
N THR A 50 -15.49 3.02 -9.56
CA THR A 50 -15.80 3.48 -10.92
C THR A 50 -14.70 4.41 -11.42
N GLY A 51 -13.48 3.88 -11.55
CA GLY A 51 -12.36 4.61 -12.15
C GLY A 51 -12.43 4.61 -13.68
N GLN A 52 -11.83 5.63 -14.31
CA GLN A 52 -11.62 5.61 -15.76
C GLN A 52 -10.44 4.68 -16.10
N PRO A 53 -10.56 3.83 -17.14
CA PRO A 53 -9.45 3.00 -17.59
C PRO A 53 -8.26 3.87 -18.01
N LEU A 54 -7.07 3.56 -17.51
CA LEU A 54 -5.84 4.21 -17.94
C LEU A 54 -5.24 3.48 -19.14
N GLN A 55 -4.78 4.24 -20.13
CA GLN A 55 -4.03 3.67 -21.25
C GLN A 55 -2.57 3.50 -20.83
N ALA A 56 -2.07 2.28 -20.86
CA ALA A 56 -0.70 1.96 -20.47
C ALA A 56 -0.10 0.91 -21.40
N THR A 57 1.21 0.98 -21.62
CA THR A 57 1.94 -0.01 -22.41
C THR A 57 2.52 -1.07 -21.47
N LYS A 58 2.28 -2.35 -21.74
CA LYS A 58 2.84 -3.42 -20.92
C LYS A 58 4.37 -3.46 -21.02
N ASN A 59 5.04 -3.46 -19.87
CA ASN A 59 6.49 -3.56 -19.78
C ASN A 59 6.90 -5.00 -19.45
N GLU A 60 7.20 -5.78 -20.48
CA GLU A 60 7.54 -7.21 -20.35
C GLU A 60 8.82 -7.44 -19.52
N LYS A 61 9.76 -6.50 -19.56
CA LYS A 61 11.03 -6.62 -18.80
C LYS A 61 10.79 -6.61 -17.28
N PHE A 62 9.73 -5.94 -16.84
CA PHE A 62 9.37 -5.79 -15.43
C PHE A 62 8.03 -6.47 -15.11
N SER A 63 7.70 -7.53 -15.85
CA SER A 63 6.48 -8.30 -15.61
C SER A 63 6.83 -9.77 -15.42
N ILE A 64 6.29 -10.37 -14.36
CA ILE A 64 6.37 -11.80 -14.11
C ILE A 64 5.22 -12.51 -14.83
N THR A 65 5.37 -13.83 -15.03
CA THR A 65 4.38 -14.67 -15.71
C THR A 65 3.43 -15.39 -14.76
N ASP A 66 3.57 -15.17 -13.46
CA ASP A 66 2.73 -15.79 -12.44
C ASP A 66 1.26 -15.36 -12.62
N LYS A 67 0.35 -16.25 -12.22
CA LYS A 67 -1.07 -15.95 -12.27
C LYS A 67 -1.40 -14.72 -11.40
N SER A 68 -1.98 -13.71 -12.00
CA SER A 68 -2.42 -12.51 -11.28
C SER A 68 -3.51 -12.85 -10.25
N THR A 69 -3.44 -12.17 -9.11
CA THR A 69 -4.51 -12.17 -8.11
C THR A 69 -5.81 -11.67 -8.75
N SER A 70 -6.94 -12.25 -8.37
CA SER A 70 -8.22 -11.84 -8.94
C SER A 70 -8.48 -10.35 -8.69
N PHE A 71 -9.13 -9.68 -9.63
CA PHE A 71 -9.49 -8.26 -9.49
C PHE A 71 -10.27 -8.00 -8.20
N LYS A 72 -11.22 -8.89 -7.87
CA LYS A 72 -11.99 -8.81 -6.63
C LYS A 72 -11.09 -8.79 -5.40
N GLU A 73 -10.17 -9.74 -5.27
CA GLU A 73 -9.27 -9.82 -4.11
C GLU A 73 -8.33 -8.61 -4.05
N ALA A 74 -7.73 -8.22 -5.20
CA ALA A 74 -6.82 -7.10 -5.26
C ALA A 74 -7.48 -5.75 -4.90
N THR A 75 -8.78 -5.59 -5.14
CA THR A 75 -9.50 -4.34 -4.91
C THR A 75 -10.31 -4.30 -3.62
N THR A 76 -10.57 -5.44 -2.98
CA THR A 76 -11.38 -5.50 -1.76
C THR A 76 -10.59 -5.83 -0.51
N TYR A 77 -9.30 -6.15 -0.62
CA TYR A 77 -8.46 -6.54 0.50
C TYR A 77 -7.20 -5.68 0.55
N ASN A 78 -7.12 -4.76 1.52
CA ASN A 78 -5.97 -3.86 1.66
C ASN A 78 -5.75 -3.39 3.12
N ASN A 79 -4.73 -2.57 3.35
CA ASN A 79 -4.27 -2.16 4.68
C ASN A 79 -4.38 -0.64 4.89
N PHE A 80 -5.38 0.01 4.36
CA PHE A 80 -5.57 1.45 4.55
C PHE A 80 -6.34 1.72 5.84
N TYR A 81 -5.64 1.75 6.97
CA TYR A 81 -6.20 1.81 8.32
C TYR A 81 -6.97 3.09 8.63
N GLU A 82 -6.79 4.15 7.87
CA GLU A 82 -7.55 5.39 7.97
C GLU A 82 -9.05 5.15 7.72
N PHE A 83 -9.41 4.08 7.02
CA PHE A 83 -10.79 3.68 6.77
C PHE A 83 -11.28 2.55 7.68
N GLY A 84 -10.45 2.04 8.59
CA GLY A 84 -10.82 0.98 9.52
C GLY A 84 -9.76 -0.10 9.64
N VAL A 85 -9.91 -0.94 10.65
CA VAL A 85 -8.91 -1.97 11.00
C VAL A 85 -9.08 -3.28 10.24
N ASN A 86 -10.24 -3.51 9.60
CA ASN A 86 -10.47 -4.70 8.80
C ASN A 86 -9.99 -4.50 7.36
N LYS A 87 -9.57 -5.58 6.71
CA LYS A 87 -9.02 -5.52 5.35
C LYS A 87 -10.06 -5.11 4.29
N GLU A 88 -11.32 -5.28 4.58
CA GLU A 88 -12.46 -4.91 3.72
C GLU A 88 -13.00 -3.50 4.00
N ASP A 89 -12.60 -2.85 5.10
CA ASP A 89 -13.09 -1.52 5.46
C ASP A 89 -12.77 -0.46 4.40
N PRO A 90 -11.57 -0.44 3.78
CA PRO A 90 -11.26 0.54 2.76
C PRO A 90 -12.22 0.50 1.56
N VAL A 91 -12.66 -0.67 1.10
CA VAL A 91 -13.61 -0.74 -0.02
C VAL A 91 -14.98 -0.18 0.35
N ARG A 92 -15.36 -0.25 1.63
CA ARG A 92 -16.64 0.28 2.14
C ARG A 92 -16.61 1.80 2.29
N TYR A 93 -15.47 2.36 2.72
CA TYR A 93 -15.36 3.74 3.18
C TYR A 93 -14.51 4.64 2.27
N ALA A 94 -13.79 4.09 1.28
CA ALA A 94 -12.95 4.86 0.37
C ALA A 94 -13.71 5.97 -0.41
N HIS A 95 -15.03 5.85 -0.53
CA HIS A 95 -15.87 6.90 -1.14
C HIS A 95 -15.83 8.25 -0.37
N MET A 96 -15.42 8.23 0.89
CA MET A 96 -15.22 9.44 1.70
C MET A 96 -13.96 10.21 1.31
N LEU A 97 -12.99 9.56 0.67
CA LEU A 97 -11.78 10.20 0.20
C LEU A 97 -12.09 11.09 -1.01
N LYS A 98 -11.64 12.32 -0.95
CA LYS A 98 -11.72 13.28 -2.05
C LYS A 98 -10.35 13.33 -2.76
N PRO A 99 -10.14 12.57 -3.83
CA PRO A 99 -8.83 12.53 -4.48
C PRO A 99 -8.51 13.75 -5.35
N ARG A 100 -9.44 14.68 -5.49
CA ARG A 100 -9.26 15.94 -6.22
C ARG A 100 -9.86 17.11 -5.46
N PRO A 101 -9.21 18.32 -5.47
CA PRO A 101 -7.89 18.56 -6.09
C PRO A 101 -6.76 17.91 -5.29
N TRP A 102 -5.71 17.44 -5.98
CA TRP A 102 -4.49 16.92 -5.35
C TRP A 102 -3.28 17.29 -6.20
N SER A 103 -2.19 17.61 -5.53
CA SER A 103 -0.93 17.96 -6.20
C SER A 103 0.27 17.53 -5.38
N ILE A 104 1.41 17.38 -6.07
CA ILE A 104 2.71 17.19 -5.45
C ILE A 104 3.61 18.38 -5.74
N GLN A 105 4.33 18.85 -4.73
CA GLN A 105 5.39 19.84 -4.87
C GLN A 105 6.72 19.10 -4.98
N VAL A 106 7.51 19.42 -6.03
CA VAL A 106 8.87 18.93 -6.19
C VAL A 106 9.81 20.11 -6.11
N ASP A 107 10.68 20.13 -5.10
CA ASP A 107 11.61 21.21 -4.81
C ASP A 107 12.94 20.71 -4.22
N GLY A 108 13.71 21.59 -3.58
CA GLY A 108 15.01 21.31 -3.00
C GLY A 108 16.15 21.41 -4.03
N LEU A 109 17.01 20.39 -4.11
CA LEU A 109 18.19 20.40 -4.98
C LEU A 109 17.86 20.05 -6.45
N VAL A 110 16.99 20.84 -7.05
CA VAL A 110 16.56 20.72 -8.45
C VAL A 110 16.73 22.05 -9.18
N HIS A 111 16.96 22.01 -10.49
CA HIS A 111 17.04 23.24 -11.31
C HIS A 111 15.66 23.79 -11.66
N LYS A 112 14.65 22.93 -11.74
CA LYS A 112 13.29 23.27 -12.18
C LYS A 112 12.26 22.80 -11.14
N PRO A 113 12.16 23.47 -9.97
CA PRO A 113 11.12 23.15 -9.00
C PRO A 113 9.74 23.36 -9.64
N LYS A 114 8.83 22.41 -9.39
CA LYS A 114 7.50 22.45 -10.01
C LYS A 114 6.46 21.77 -9.12
N GLN A 115 5.23 22.29 -9.17
CA GLN A 115 4.05 21.62 -8.67
C GLN A 115 3.37 20.86 -9.82
N TYR A 116 2.99 19.62 -9.56
CA TYR A 116 2.27 18.74 -10.48
C TYR A 116 0.90 18.43 -9.91
N ASP A 117 -0.14 18.65 -10.66
CA ASP A 117 -1.47 18.13 -10.35
C ASP A 117 -1.67 16.70 -10.88
N VAL A 118 -2.82 16.09 -10.57
CA VAL A 118 -3.14 14.74 -11.04
C VAL A 118 -3.11 14.66 -12.56
N GLU A 119 -3.60 15.69 -13.24
CA GLU A 119 -3.68 15.77 -14.68
C GLU A 119 -2.29 15.86 -15.33
N ASP A 120 -1.34 16.52 -14.68
CA ASP A 120 0.07 16.52 -15.11
C ASP A 120 0.72 15.14 -14.94
N ILE A 121 0.41 14.46 -13.84
CA ILE A 121 0.90 13.10 -13.57
C ILE A 121 0.37 12.11 -14.62
N LEU A 122 -0.89 12.24 -15.02
CA LEU A 122 -1.50 11.37 -16.02
C LEU A 122 -0.95 11.57 -17.45
N LYS A 123 -0.23 12.68 -17.72
CA LYS A 123 0.45 12.91 -19.01
C LYS A 123 1.78 12.16 -19.16
N PHE A 124 2.32 11.58 -18.07
CA PHE A 124 3.52 10.76 -18.18
C PHE A 124 3.25 9.49 -19.01
N PRO A 125 4.28 8.94 -19.69
CA PRO A 125 4.12 7.68 -20.41
C PRO A 125 3.89 6.54 -19.41
N LEU A 126 2.64 6.13 -19.29
CA LEU A 126 2.24 5.09 -18.35
C LEU A 126 2.62 3.71 -18.90
N GLU A 127 3.12 2.87 -18.02
CA GLU A 127 3.42 1.47 -18.30
C GLU A 127 2.77 0.55 -17.27
N GLU A 128 2.36 -0.64 -17.71
CA GLU A 128 1.90 -1.71 -16.84
C GLU A 128 3.06 -2.63 -16.50
N ARG A 129 3.24 -2.91 -15.20
CA ARG A 129 4.23 -3.87 -14.66
C ARG A 129 3.54 -4.86 -13.75
N VAL A 130 3.87 -6.14 -13.87
CA VAL A 130 3.27 -7.18 -13.04
C VAL A 130 4.28 -7.65 -12.00
N TYR A 131 4.00 -7.37 -10.73
CA TYR A 131 4.87 -7.73 -9.61
C TYR A 131 4.19 -8.68 -8.64
N SER A 132 4.98 -9.62 -8.11
CA SER A 132 4.65 -10.29 -6.86
C SER A 132 4.99 -9.37 -5.70
N LEU A 133 3.98 -8.95 -4.94
CA LEU A 133 4.10 -8.08 -3.78
C LEU A 133 3.82 -8.87 -2.52
N ARG A 134 4.72 -8.79 -1.53
CA ARG A 134 4.46 -9.25 -0.17
C ARG A 134 4.30 -8.06 0.75
N CYS A 135 3.16 -7.98 1.41
CA CYS A 135 2.90 -6.96 2.41
C CYS A 135 3.52 -7.35 3.77
N VAL A 136 3.92 -6.38 4.58
CA VAL A 136 4.33 -6.58 5.97
C VAL A 136 3.21 -7.23 6.81
N GLU A 137 1.96 -7.04 6.43
CA GLU A 137 0.77 -7.65 7.00
C GLU A 137 0.58 -9.14 6.63
N ALA A 138 1.65 -9.79 6.13
CA ALA A 138 1.75 -11.22 5.85
C ALA A 138 0.89 -11.76 4.69
N TRP A 139 0.27 -10.94 3.86
CA TRP A 139 -0.36 -11.38 2.62
C TRP A 139 0.50 -11.11 1.39
N SER A 140 0.27 -11.85 0.32
CA SER A 140 0.96 -11.66 -0.96
C SER A 140 -0.03 -11.64 -2.10
N MET A 141 0.23 -10.78 -3.09
CA MET A 141 -0.57 -10.66 -4.30
C MET A 141 0.33 -10.47 -5.53
N VAL A 142 -0.13 -10.93 -6.68
CA VAL A 142 0.45 -10.63 -7.99
C VAL A 142 -0.46 -9.61 -8.66
N ILE A 143 0.02 -8.37 -8.78
CA ILE A 143 -0.82 -7.23 -9.21
C ILE A 143 -0.22 -6.60 -10.46
N PRO A 144 -1.02 -6.34 -11.50
CA PRO A 144 -0.65 -5.46 -12.60
C PRO A 144 -0.78 -4.00 -12.16
N TRP A 145 0.35 -3.35 -11.97
CA TRP A 145 0.45 -1.95 -11.58
C TRP A 145 0.58 -1.05 -12.81
N ILE A 146 -0.22 0.00 -12.88
CA ILE A 146 -0.05 1.05 -13.89
C ILE A 146 0.60 2.27 -13.24
N GLY A 147 1.66 2.77 -13.87
CA GLY A 147 2.40 3.92 -13.38
C GLY A 147 3.51 4.32 -14.34
N PHE A 148 4.42 5.13 -13.86
CA PHE A 148 5.60 5.55 -14.61
C PHE A 148 6.84 5.52 -13.71
N PRO A 149 8.05 5.36 -14.27
CA PRO A 149 9.28 5.34 -13.46
C PRO A 149 9.53 6.72 -12.83
N LEU A 150 9.92 6.72 -11.55
CA LEU A 150 10.30 7.95 -10.83
C LEU A 150 11.34 8.78 -11.60
N SER A 151 12.24 8.11 -12.32
CA SER A 151 13.22 8.78 -13.18
C SER A 151 12.61 9.68 -14.26
N ALA A 152 11.39 9.42 -14.70
CA ALA A 152 10.70 10.28 -15.67
C ALA A 152 10.33 11.64 -15.05
N LEU A 153 9.84 11.64 -13.81
CA LEU A 153 9.58 12.85 -13.04
C LEU A 153 10.88 13.60 -12.74
N LEU A 154 11.90 12.88 -12.24
CA LEU A 154 13.18 13.48 -11.90
C LEU A 154 13.86 14.16 -13.10
N LYS A 155 13.76 13.58 -14.29
CA LYS A 155 14.29 14.20 -15.52
C LYS A 155 13.64 15.54 -15.83
N GLN A 156 12.38 15.75 -15.48
CA GLN A 156 11.70 17.03 -15.72
C GLN A 156 12.17 18.14 -14.77
N VAL A 157 12.48 17.80 -13.53
CA VAL A 157 12.90 18.77 -12.51
C VAL A 157 14.42 18.98 -12.47
N GLU A 158 15.19 18.19 -13.21
CA GLU A 158 16.64 18.31 -13.39
C GLU A 158 17.39 18.38 -12.04
N PRO A 159 17.57 17.25 -11.33
CA PRO A 159 18.30 17.21 -10.07
C PRO A 159 19.71 17.74 -10.22
N MET A 160 20.17 18.58 -9.29
CA MET A 160 21.53 19.09 -9.24
C MET A 160 22.53 17.95 -8.93
N GLY A 161 23.77 18.04 -9.38
CA GLY A 161 24.79 17.00 -9.20
C GLY A 161 25.11 16.66 -7.74
N LYS A 162 24.78 17.54 -6.79
CA LYS A 162 24.90 17.31 -5.34
C LYS A 162 23.68 16.62 -4.70
N ALA A 163 22.55 16.49 -5.43
CA ALA A 163 21.39 15.73 -4.94
C ALA A 163 21.73 14.24 -4.86
N ARG A 164 21.55 13.65 -3.69
CA ARG A 164 21.90 12.23 -3.42
C ARG A 164 20.68 11.38 -3.08
N PHE A 165 19.61 12.00 -2.61
CA PHE A 165 18.42 11.34 -2.08
C PHE A 165 17.17 12.01 -2.61
N VAL A 166 16.07 11.27 -2.64
CA VAL A 166 14.71 11.78 -2.82
C VAL A 166 13.99 11.55 -1.51
N GLU A 167 13.47 12.62 -0.91
CA GLU A 167 12.64 12.57 0.27
C GLU A 167 11.17 12.68 -0.14
N PHE A 168 10.31 11.89 0.50
CA PHE A 168 8.88 11.94 0.32
C PHE A 168 8.23 12.37 1.64
N THR A 169 7.47 13.45 1.58
CA THR A 169 6.72 13.97 2.73
C THR A 169 5.24 13.88 2.44
N THR A 170 4.50 13.26 3.34
CA THR A 170 3.04 13.21 3.30
C THR A 170 2.47 14.29 4.21
N LEU A 171 1.46 15.00 3.73
CA LEU A 171 0.76 16.05 4.47
C LEU A 171 -0.41 15.47 5.25
#